data_e251b4f40d666b514a52a591e3511827
#
_entry.id   e251b4f40d666b514a52a591e3511827
#
_cell.length_a   1.000
_cell.length_b   1.000
_cell.length_c   1.000
_cell.angle_alpha   90.00
_cell.angle_beta   90.00
_cell.angle_gamma   90.00
#
_symmetry.space_group_name_H-M   'P 1'
#
loop_
_entity.id
_entity.type
_entity.pdbx_description
1 polymer ?
#
loop_
_entity_poly.entity_id
_entity_poly.type
_entity_poly.pdbx_seq_one_letter_code
_entity_poly.pdbx_strand_id
1 'polypeptide(L)'
;DVGDLKEFYQFGQQYPADSENKSDYPDNVAVDERPQLLPTAMSLYQEFEKTGADLLRAIAVHLDLDEDYFDERIKGGNSILRAIH
;
A
#
# COMPACT_ATOMS: atom_id res chain seq x y z
N ASP A 1 -21.07 24.79 8.45
CA ASP A 1 -20.45 23.74 7.66
C ASP A 1 -20.41 22.44 8.45
N VAL A 2 -20.86 21.39 7.82
CA VAL A 2 -20.84 20.06 8.39
C VAL A 2 -19.83 19.23 7.59
N GLY A 3 -18.83 18.68 8.28
CA GLY A 3 -17.87 17.79 7.63
C GLY A 3 -18.49 16.46 7.23
N ASP A 4 -17.73 15.65 6.51
CA ASP A 4 -18.14 14.29 6.14
C ASP A 4 -18.37 13.45 7.41
N LEU A 5 -19.44 12.66 7.39
CA LEU A 5 -19.76 11.76 8.49
C LEU A 5 -19.01 10.45 8.35
N LYS A 6 -17.68 10.52 8.41
CA LYS A 6 -16.85 9.33 8.31
C LYS A 6 -15.60 9.46 9.19
N GLU A 7 -15.14 8.33 9.65
CA GLU A 7 -13.86 8.19 10.31
C GLU A 7 -12.99 7.26 9.47
N PHE A 8 -11.68 7.45 9.50
CA PHE A 8 -10.80 6.55 8.77
C PHE A 8 -9.44 6.45 9.43
N TYR A 9 -8.76 5.35 9.13
CA TYR A 9 -7.36 5.11 9.50
C TYR A 9 -6.62 4.62 8.25
N GLN A 10 -5.45 5.17 8.00
CA GLN A 10 -4.69 4.90 6.78
C GLN A 10 -3.36 4.24 7.09
N PHE A 11 -2.97 3.30 6.22
CA PHE A 11 -1.67 2.64 6.26
C PHE A 11 -1.00 2.83 4.91
N GLY A 12 0.27 3.24 4.93
CA GLY A 12 1.08 3.35 3.74
C GLY A 12 2.12 2.26 3.67
N GLN A 13 2.85 2.24 2.57
CA GLN A 13 3.94 1.30 2.39
C GLN A 13 5.03 1.55 3.41
N GLN A 14 5.61 0.46 3.94
CA GLN A 14 6.77 0.53 4.81
C GLN A 14 8.04 0.51 3.95
N TYR A 15 8.87 1.53 4.10
CA TYR A 15 10.13 1.63 3.38
C TYR A 15 11.28 1.21 4.28
N PRO A 16 12.31 0.52 3.75
CA PRO A 16 13.53 0.28 4.51
C PRO A 16 14.17 1.58 4.99
N ALA A 17 14.87 1.53 6.12
CA ALA A 17 15.44 2.72 6.74
C ALA A 17 16.43 3.45 5.81
N ASP A 18 17.08 2.72 4.90
CA ASP A 18 18.03 3.25 3.92
C ASP A 18 17.40 3.58 2.56
N SER A 19 16.07 3.47 2.45
CA SER A 19 15.36 3.77 1.21
C SER A 19 15.34 5.28 0.94
N GLU A 20 15.45 5.65 -0.33
CA GLU A 20 15.31 7.04 -0.76
C GLU A 20 13.94 7.63 -0.41
N ASN A 21 12.92 6.79 -0.38
CA ASN A 21 11.54 7.21 -0.09
C ASN A 21 11.28 7.41 1.40
N LYS A 22 12.18 6.97 2.27
CA LYS A 22 11.96 7.00 3.71
C LYS A 22 11.80 8.42 4.26
N SER A 23 12.52 9.38 3.69
CA SER A 23 12.44 10.78 4.10
C SER A 23 11.15 11.45 3.65
N ASP A 24 10.53 10.94 2.59
CA ASP A 24 9.34 11.56 1.98
C ASP A 24 8.05 11.06 2.61
N TYR A 25 8.07 9.88 3.21
CA TYR A 25 6.86 9.22 3.74
C TYR A 25 7.09 8.81 5.19
N PRO A 26 6.20 9.23 6.09
CA PRO A 26 6.32 8.86 7.50
C PRO A 26 6.03 7.38 7.73
N ASP A 27 6.51 6.86 8.84
CA ASP A 27 6.17 5.51 9.27
C ASP A 27 4.68 5.41 9.60
N ASN A 28 4.13 4.20 9.44
CA ASN A 28 2.78 3.90 9.91
C ASN A 28 2.72 4.03 11.43
N VAL A 29 1.61 4.57 11.93
CA VAL A 29 1.41 4.76 13.36
C VAL A 29 0.76 3.53 13.95
N ALA A 30 1.37 2.96 14.99
CA ALA A 30 0.79 1.87 15.74
C ALA A 30 -0.22 2.39 16.76
N VAL A 31 -1.27 1.61 17.03
CA VAL A 31 -2.28 1.91 18.04
C VAL A 31 -2.04 1.00 19.24
N ASP A 32 -1.65 1.59 20.38
CA ASP A 32 -1.27 0.81 21.57
C ASP A 32 -2.42 -0.03 22.11
N GLU A 33 -3.65 0.48 22.02
CA GLU A 33 -4.86 -0.19 22.49
C GLU A 33 -5.23 -1.41 21.63
N ARG A 34 -4.65 -1.48 20.42
CA ARG A 34 -4.89 -2.57 19.46
C ARG A 34 -3.57 -3.01 18.85
N PRO A 35 -2.73 -3.75 19.59
CA PRO A 35 -1.39 -4.08 19.10
C PRO A 35 -1.38 -4.96 17.84
N GLN A 36 -2.48 -5.64 17.54
CA GLN A 36 -2.59 -6.45 16.33
C GLN A 36 -3.02 -5.66 15.09
N LEU A 37 -3.45 -4.41 15.26
CA LEU A 37 -3.99 -3.62 14.15
C LEU A 37 -2.96 -3.41 13.05
N LEU A 38 -1.79 -2.89 13.39
CA LEU A 38 -0.76 -2.60 12.37
C LEU A 38 -0.23 -3.86 11.70
N PRO A 39 0.16 -4.93 12.40
CA PRO A 39 0.60 -6.16 11.74
C PRO A 39 -0.47 -6.75 10.83
N THR A 40 -1.73 -6.78 11.25
CA THR A 40 -2.83 -7.32 10.46
C THR A 40 -3.07 -6.47 9.22
N ALA A 41 -3.09 -5.14 9.37
CA ALA A 41 -3.28 -4.23 8.26
C ALA A 41 -2.15 -4.33 7.24
N MET A 42 -0.91 -4.44 7.70
CA MET A 42 0.24 -4.58 6.80
C MET A 42 0.24 -5.92 6.06
N SER A 43 -0.22 -6.98 6.70
CA SER A 43 -0.40 -8.27 6.04
C SER A 43 -1.43 -8.16 4.92
N LEU A 44 -2.56 -7.51 5.17
CA LEU A 44 -3.59 -7.26 4.16
C LEU A 44 -3.08 -6.36 3.04
N TYR A 45 -2.35 -5.32 3.38
CA TYR A 45 -1.73 -4.40 2.43
C TYR A 45 -0.84 -5.18 1.44
N GLN A 46 0.01 -6.06 1.96
CA GLN A 46 0.93 -6.85 1.14
C GLN A 46 0.18 -7.81 0.23
N GLU A 47 -0.92 -8.41 0.70
CA GLU A 47 -1.75 -9.28 -0.14
C GLU A 47 -2.43 -8.51 -1.27
N PHE A 48 -2.91 -7.31 -1.01
CA PHE A 48 -3.47 -6.45 -2.07
C PHE A 48 -2.39 -6.04 -3.08
N GLU A 49 -1.19 -5.69 -2.61
CA GLU A 49 -0.09 -5.37 -3.51
C GLU A 49 0.25 -6.53 -4.43
N LYS A 50 0.34 -7.73 -3.86
CA LYS A 50 0.65 -8.94 -4.62
C LYS A 50 -0.41 -9.22 -5.67
N THR A 51 -1.68 -9.15 -5.29
CA THR A 51 -2.80 -9.36 -6.21
C THR A 51 -2.79 -8.32 -7.32
N GLY A 52 -2.58 -7.05 -6.98
CA GLY A 52 -2.48 -5.97 -7.96
C GLY A 52 -1.34 -6.17 -8.94
N ALA A 53 -0.17 -6.59 -8.44
CA ALA A 53 0.99 -6.89 -9.30
C ALA A 53 0.68 -8.05 -10.26
N ASP A 54 0.04 -9.11 -9.79
CA ASP A 54 -0.35 -10.24 -10.62
C ASP A 54 -1.32 -9.81 -11.72
N LEU A 55 -2.29 -8.96 -11.39
CA LEU A 55 -3.23 -8.41 -12.37
C LEU A 55 -2.51 -7.56 -13.42
N LEU A 56 -1.57 -6.73 -13.02
CA LEU A 56 -0.80 -5.90 -13.94
C LEU A 56 0.08 -6.75 -14.86
N ARG A 57 0.64 -7.85 -14.37
CA ARG A 57 1.37 -8.79 -15.21
C ARG A 57 0.49 -9.41 -16.27
N ALA A 58 -0.73 -9.81 -15.90
CA ALA A 58 -1.70 -10.35 -16.86
C ALA A 58 -2.08 -9.30 -17.91
N ILE A 59 -2.26 -8.05 -17.51
CA ILE A 59 -2.55 -6.96 -18.44
C ILE A 59 -1.38 -6.73 -19.39
N ALA A 60 -0.14 -6.75 -18.89
CA ALA A 60 1.05 -6.59 -19.72
C ALA A 60 1.11 -7.65 -20.81
N VAL A 61 0.89 -8.91 -20.45
CA VAL A 61 0.88 -10.02 -21.42
C VAL A 61 -0.22 -9.80 -22.47
N HIS A 62 -1.41 -9.38 -22.05
CA HIS A 62 -2.52 -9.10 -22.97
C HIS A 62 -2.20 -7.99 -23.98
N LEU A 63 -1.39 -7.00 -23.55
CA LEU A 63 -1.00 -5.87 -24.40
C LEU A 63 0.30 -6.11 -25.17
N ASP A 64 0.80 -7.35 -25.21
CA ASP A 64 2.07 -7.70 -25.84
C ASP A 64 3.29 -6.96 -25.27
N LEU A 65 3.21 -6.63 -23.98
CA LEU A 65 4.33 -6.06 -23.24
C LEU A 65 5.06 -7.17 -22.48
N ASP A 66 6.29 -6.88 -22.02
CA ASP A 66 6.98 -7.81 -21.14
C ASP A 66 6.15 -8.03 -19.87
N GLU A 67 6.16 -9.25 -19.35
CA GLU A 67 5.37 -9.62 -18.17
C GLU A 67 5.68 -8.70 -16.98
N ASP A 68 6.92 -8.29 -16.83
CA ASP A 68 7.38 -7.43 -15.74
C ASP A 68 7.32 -5.92 -16.07
N TYR A 69 6.65 -5.55 -17.15
CA TYR A 69 6.59 -4.15 -17.62
C TYR A 69 6.16 -3.17 -16.53
N PHE A 70 5.18 -3.55 -15.72
CA PHE A 70 4.66 -2.69 -14.66
C PHE A 70 5.39 -2.82 -13.33
N ASP A 71 6.22 -3.85 -13.15
CA ASP A 71 6.86 -4.12 -11.86
C ASP A 71 7.73 -2.94 -11.39
N GLU A 72 8.52 -2.37 -12.29
CA GLU A 72 9.35 -1.21 -11.96
C GLU A 72 8.53 0.05 -11.71
N ARG A 73 7.37 0.15 -12.32
CA ARG A 73 6.50 1.33 -12.19
C ARG A 73 5.72 1.36 -10.87
N ILE A 74 5.48 0.20 -10.28
CA ILE A 74 4.76 0.10 -9.00
C ILE A 74 5.70 0.02 -7.81
N LYS A 75 6.98 -0.23 -8.04
CA LYS A 75 7.99 -0.35 -6.99
C LYS A 75 8.17 1.00 -6.28
N GLY A 76 8.04 1.00 -4.97
CA GLY A 76 8.18 2.22 -4.17
C GLY A 76 7.03 3.21 -4.32
N GLY A 77 5.91 2.79 -4.89
CA GLY A 77 4.73 3.64 -5.02
C GLY A 77 4.10 3.97 -3.67
N ASN A 78 3.26 4.99 -3.65
CA ASN A 78 2.59 5.46 -2.44
C ASN A 78 1.13 4.98 -2.40
N SER A 79 0.95 3.68 -2.40
CA SER A 79 -0.37 3.09 -2.23
C SER A 79 -0.83 3.21 -0.77
N ILE A 80 -2.11 3.39 -0.56
CA ILE A 80 -2.68 3.59 0.77
C ILE A 80 -3.81 2.59 0.99
N LEU A 81 -3.74 1.86 2.11
CA LEU A 81 -4.85 1.05 2.60
C LEU A 81 -5.63 1.91 3.60
N ARG A 82 -6.91 2.12 3.33
CA ARG A 82 -7.76 2.94 4.18
C ARG A 82 -8.90 2.12 4.76
N ALA A 83 -8.99 2.09 6.08
CA ALA A 83 -10.14 1.56 6.79
C ALA A 83 -11.10 2.71 7.08
N ILE A 84 -12.33 2.64 6.59
CA ILE A 84 -13.30 3.73 6.67
C ILE A 84 -14.52 3.27 7.46
N HIS A 85 -14.97 4.11 8.36
CA HIS A 85 -16.21 3.88 9.10
C HIS A 85 -17.19 5.03 8.88
#